data_5f1cce9d7e3c7e9f1abd835df269b6fc
#
_entry.id   5f1cce9d7e3c7e9f1abd835df269b6fc
#
_cell.length_a   1.000
_cell.length_b   1.000
_cell.length_c   1.000
_cell.angle_alpha   90.00
_cell.angle_beta   90.00
_cell.angle_gamma   90.00
#
_symmetry.space_group_name_H-M   'P 1'
#
loop_
_entity.id
_entity.type
_entity.pdbx_description
1 polymer ?
#
loop_
_entity_poly.entity_id
_entity_poly.type
_entity_poly.pdbx_seq_one_letter_code
_entity_poly.pdbx_strand_id
1 'polypeptide(L)'
;TESVQEAETALRAAEGALVLKDTSAVQTVIDEMKKVNAENYTSDSYAVLKAAIAQAESQIDDETKADANIRAMQDAKANLISIVELNAALSDAAKYEAANYTTDSYTVLAATVNADNMNALKTSGTAEQIAEAVQSIRNAIDGLVLRATDMDAYRDKIQFKSEAGDYTEETYTEYKEAYDALMALDSSTGNVSADEFQAAKARFENAQAALKMIKADYTKVDEALAKVPADLSIYTDATVKTLKDAIAKVDRNQPLSKQAEVDAYADAIHDAINNLVVKSKSDDGKDNQNGNSNNGQNNGNTAGNGNGSGKGNGTSANGAVKTGDTAPIAGAFALMILAAGAVVTVLKRKRY
;
A
#
# COMPACT_ATOMS: atom_id res chain seq x y z
N THR A 1 55.79 76.90 -52.51
CA THR A 1 56.13 76.84 -51.05
C THR A 1 54.91 77.25 -50.20
N GLU A 2 54.11 78.25 -50.60
CA GLU A 2 52.93 78.73 -49.85
C GLU A 2 51.84 77.68 -49.75
N SER A 3 51.53 76.90 -50.76
CA SER A 3 50.55 75.84 -50.84
C SER A 3 50.92 74.61 -49.95
N VAL A 4 52.21 74.35 -49.74
CA VAL A 4 52.68 73.24 -48.84
C VAL A 4 52.51 73.67 -47.42
N GLN A 5 52.74 74.91 -47.07
CA GLN A 5 52.60 75.45 -45.72
C GLN A 5 51.14 75.57 -45.29
N GLU A 6 50.25 75.88 -46.22
CA GLU A 6 48.79 75.86 -46.00
C GLU A 6 48.28 74.46 -45.82
N ALA A 7 48.74 73.46 -46.57
CA ALA A 7 48.39 72.04 -46.41
C ALA A 7 48.94 71.46 -45.11
N GLU A 8 50.13 71.82 -44.67
CA GLU A 8 50.68 71.41 -43.38
C GLU A 8 49.89 71.99 -42.22
N THR A 9 49.52 73.26 -42.32
CA THR A 9 48.72 73.95 -41.31
C THR A 9 47.31 73.32 -41.22
N ALA A 10 46.71 73.00 -42.33
CA ALA A 10 45.40 72.32 -42.37
C ALA A 10 45.47 70.89 -41.82
N LEU A 11 46.56 70.18 -42.10
CA LEU A 11 46.79 68.87 -41.60
C LEU A 11 46.98 68.89 -40.08
N ARG A 12 47.78 69.80 -39.55
CA ARG A 12 48.00 70.00 -38.11
C ARG A 12 46.71 70.43 -37.40
N ALA A 13 45.91 71.27 -38.03
CA ALA A 13 44.61 71.61 -37.49
C ALA A 13 43.62 70.45 -37.48
N ALA A 14 43.66 69.60 -38.51
CA ALA A 14 42.89 68.38 -38.57
C ALA A 14 43.34 67.31 -37.53
N GLU A 15 44.67 67.17 -37.39
CA GLU A 15 45.23 66.31 -36.33
C GLU A 15 44.87 66.81 -34.94
N GLY A 16 44.95 68.12 -34.67
CA GLY A 16 44.54 68.75 -33.41
C GLY A 16 43.06 68.72 -33.12
N ALA A 17 42.22 68.48 -34.13
CA ALA A 17 40.78 68.33 -34.03
C ALA A 17 40.38 66.84 -33.84
N LEU A 18 41.32 65.91 -33.97
CA LEU A 18 41.12 64.48 -33.65
C LEU A 18 40.88 64.28 -32.13
N VAL A 19 39.66 64.16 -31.76
CA VAL A 19 39.28 63.74 -30.34
C VAL A 19 39.23 62.24 -30.30
N LEU A 20 39.92 61.64 -29.37
CA LEU A 20 39.80 60.21 -29.10
C LEU A 20 38.36 59.96 -28.61
N LYS A 21 37.60 59.18 -29.34
CA LYS A 21 36.27 58.75 -28.93
C LYS A 21 36.38 57.93 -27.66
N ASP A 22 35.70 58.34 -26.62
CA ASP A 22 35.59 57.52 -25.38
C ASP A 22 34.33 56.63 -25.45
N THR A 23 34.53 55.43 -25.95
CA THR A 23 33.48 54.40 -26.04
C THR A 23 33.48 53.45 -24.82
N SER A 24 34.36 53.69 -23.84
CA SER A 24 34.58 52.77 -22.71
C SER A 24 33.37 52.56 -21.82
N ALA A 25 32.57 53.60 -21.60
CA ALA A 25 31.34 53.53 -20.80
C ALA A 25 30.26 52.68 -21.48
N VAL A 26 30.04 52.85 -22.78
CA VAL A 26 29.07 52.04 -23.55
C VAL A 26 29.52 50.58 -23.60
N GLN A 27 30.81 50.34 -23.88
CA GLN A 27 31.36 48.98 -23.96
C GLN A 27 31.22 48.27 -22.61
N THR A 28 31.48 48.96 -21.50
CA THR A 28 31.30 48.37 -20.15
C THR A 28 29.85 47.90 -19.92
N VAL A 29 28.86 48.73 -20.30
CA VAL A 29 27.45 48.36 -20.19
C VAL A 29 27.08 47.22 -21.12
N ILE A 30 27.55 47.19 -22.35
CA ILE A 30 27.35 46.09 -23.30
C ILE A 30 27.84 44.76 -22.66
N ASP A 31 29.07 44.78 -22.12
CA ASP A 31 29.67 43.57 -21.53
C ASP A 31 28.94 43.10 -20.27
N GLU A 32 28.35 44.00 -19.50
CA GLU A 32 27.47 43.65 -18.38
C GLU A 32 26.15 43.06 -18.86
N MET A 33 25.51 43.65 -19.85
CA MET A 33 24.21 43.19 -20.37
C MET A 33 24.33 41.81 -21.04
N LYS A 34 25.45 41.52 -21.69
CA LYS A 34 25.74 40.20 -22.27
C LYS A 34 25.86 39.07 -21.27
N LYS A 35 26.10 39.39 -19.98
CA LYS A 35 26.15 38.38 -18.87
C LYS A 35 24.77 37.96 -18.39
N VAL A 36 23.70 38.65 -18.80
CA VAL A 36 22.33 38.31 -18.46
C VAL A 36 21.96 36.97 -19.06
N ASN A 37 21.57 35.97 -18.22
CA ASN A 37 21.18 34.66 -18.72
C ASN A 37 19.75 34.70 -19.28
N ALA A 38 19.62 34.47 -20.58
CA ALA A 38 18.36 34.45 -21.30
C ALA A 38 17.32 33.46 -20.75
N GLU A 39 17.76 32.30 -20.21
CA GLU A 39 16.91 31.23 -19.71
C GLU A 39 16.08 31.62 -18.46
N ASN A 40 16.47 32.73 -17.83
CA ASN A 40 15.80 33.22 -16.62
C ASN A 40 14.64 34.20 -16.94
N TYR A 41 14.42 34.56 -18.21
CA TYR A 41 13.48 35.60 -18.57
C TYR A 41 12.58 35.14 -19.74
N THR A 42 11.45 35.83 -19.91
CA THR A 42 10.59 35.58 -21.07
C THR A 42 11.34 35.94 -22.37
N SER A 43 11.07 35.13 -23.43
CA SER A 43 11.78 35.34 -24.72
C SER A 43 11.59 36.74 -25.29
N ASP A 44 10.39 37.31 -25.17
CA ASP A 44 10.05 38.63 -25.71
C ASP A 44 10.74 39.73 -24.90
N SER A 45 10.75 39.67 -23.56
CA SER A 45 11.44 40.69 -22.76
C SER A 45 12.97 40.63 -22.97
N TYR A 46 13.54 39.44 -23.12
CA TYR A 46 14.95 39.28 -23.41
C TYR A 46 15.31 39.72 -24.84
N ALA A 47 14.40 39.56 -25.83
CA ALA A 47 14.61 40.03 -27.18
C ALA A 47 14.75 41.56 -27.24
N VAL A 48 14.03 42.31 -26.40
CA VAL A 48 14.17 43.77 -26.26
C VAL A 48 15.57 44.15 -25.78
N LEU A 49 16.08 43.46 -24.74
CA LEU A 49 17.45 43.67 -24.24
C LEU A 49 18.49 43.33 -25.32
N LYS A 50 18.31 42.22 -26.02
CA LYS A 50 19.20 41.81 -27.11
C LYS A 50 19.23 42.83 -28.26
N ALA A 51 18.07 43.40 -28.61
CA ALA A 51 17.96 44.44 -29.61
C ALA A 51 18.67 45.75 -29.18
N ALA A 52 18.51 46.15 -27.91
CA ALA A 52 19.19 47.32 -27.34
C ALA A 52 20.73 47.14 -27.34
N ILE A 53 21.23 45.94 -27.02
CA ILE A 53 22.65 45.61 -27.10
C ILE A 53 23.15 45.71 -28.54
N ALA A 54 22.45 45.09 -29.49
CA ALA A 54 22.84 45.13 -30.92
C ALA A 54 22.85 46.53 -31.50
N GLN A 55 21.89 47.38 -31.10
CA GLN A 55 21.85 48.79 -31.46
C GLN A 55 23.05 49.53 -30.89
N ALA A 56 23.37 49.36 -29.59
CA ALA A 56 24.51 49.97 -28.93
C ALA A 56 25.86 49.56 -29.61
N GLU A 57 26.00 48.30 -29.97
CA GLU A 57 27.18 47.78 -30.70
C GLU A 57 27.32 48.41 -32.08
N SER A 58 26.20 48.56 -32.83
CA SER A 58 26.21 49.14 -34.15
C SER A 58 26.49 50.63 -34.16
N GLN A 59 26.28 51.33 -33.06
CA GLN A 59 26.42 52.76 -32.86
C GLN A 59 27.59 53.15 -31.93
N ILE A 60 28.47 52.20 -31.62
CA ILE A 60 29.50 52.37 -30.59
C ILE A 60 30.44 53.55 -30.91
N ASP A 61 30.65 53.84 -32.19
CA ASP A 61 31.51 54.94 -32.66
C ASP A 61 30.81 56.32 -32.69
N ASP A 62 29.53 56.39 -32.34
CA ASP A 62 28.75 57.63 -32.27
C ASP A 62 28.54 58.06 -30.82
N GLU A 63 29.43 58.96 -30.34
CA GLU A 63 29.38 59.49 -28.97
C GLU A 63 28.07 60.22 -28.68
N THR A 64 27.42 60.80 -29.67
CA THR A 64 26.13 61.49 -29.49
C THR A 64 24.99 60.51 -29.09
N LYS A 65 25.17 59.23 -29.34
CA LYS A 65 24.23 58.14 -29.01
C LYS A 65 24.57 57.39 -27.73
N ALA A 66 25.76 57.61 -27.17
CA ALA A 66 26.27 56.84 -26.03
C ALA A 66 25.30 56.79 -24.85
N ASP A 67 24.86 57.94 -24.37
CA ASP A 67 23.90 58.00 -23.21
C ASP A 67 22.56 57.41 -23.55
N ALA A 68 22.06 57.61 -24.78
CA ALA A 68 20.77 57.02 -25.21
C ALA A 68 20.83 55.48 -25.26
N ASN A 69 21.94 54.92 -25.78
CA ASN A 69 22.15 53.49 -25.87
C ASN A 69 22.33 52.85 -24.47
N ILE A 70 23.06 53.52 -23.56
CA ILE A 70 23.20 53.07 -22.16
C ILE A 70 21.82 53.00 -21.48
N ARG A 71 21.00 54.07 -21.60
CA ARG A 71 19.64 54.10 -21.05
C ARG A 71 18.76 53.02 -21.65
N ALA A 72 18.75 52.86 -22.97
CA ALA A 72 17.97 51.85 -23.64
C ALA A 72 18.28 50.43 -23.12
N MET A 73 19.56 50.11 -22.94
CA MET A 73 19.97 48.81 -22.36
C MET A 73 19.56 48.67 -20.90
N GLN A 74 19.70 49.71 -20.09
CA GLN A 74 19.31 49.71 -18.68
C GLN A 74 17.79 49.57 -18.52
N ASP A 75 17.01 50.31 -19.33
CA ASP A 75 15.55 50.22 -19.33
C ASP A 75 15.09 48.83 -19.78
N ALA A 76 15.70 48.27 -20.82
CA ALA A 76 15.41 46.94 -21.30
C ALA A 76 15.72 45.87 -20.21
N LYS A 77 16.83 46.01 -19.46
CA LYS A 77 17.18 45.13 -18.33
C LYS A 77 16.18 45.27 -17.19
N ALA A 78 15.78 46.51 -16.85
CA ALA A 78 14.81 46.75 -15.77
C ALA A 78 13.42 46.19 -16.09
N ASN A 79 13.07 46.05 -17.38
CA ASN A 79 11.81 45.51 -17.86
C ASN A 79 11.88 43.99 -18.18
N LEU A 80 12.96 43.32 -17.83
CA LEU A 80 13.04 41.86 -17.98
C LEU A 80 12.02 41.17 -17.07
N ILE A 81 11.25 40.23 -17.64
CA ILE A 81 10.24 39.47 -16.92
C ILE A 81 10.81 38.08 -16.56
N SER A 82 11.04 37.86 -15.30
CA SER A 82 11.65 36.61 -14.78
C SER A 82 10.70 35.44 -14.86
N ILE A 83 11.23 34.28 -15.30
CA ILE A 83 10.56 32.96 -15.29
C ILE A 83 11.22 31.94 -14.34
N VAL A 84 12.11 32.39 -13.47
CA VAL A 84 12.87 31.51 -12.56
C VAL A 84 11.92 30.75 -11.63
N GLU A 85 10.96 31.44 -11.00
CA GLU A 85 9.97 30.82 -10.12
C GLU A 85 9.04 29.86 -10.88
N LEU A 86 8.67 30.21 -12.14
CA LEU A 86 7.88 29.33 -12.98
C LEU A 86 8.64 28.03 -13.31
N ASN A 87 9.91 28.15 -13.68
CA ASN A 87 10.75 26.98 -13.97
C ASN A 87 10.94 26.12 -12.71
N ALA A 88 11.09 26.73 -11.53
CA ALA A 88 11.18 26.02 -10.26
C ALA A 88 9.88 25.27 -9.93
N ALA A 89 8.71 25.92 -10.08
CA ALA A 89 7.41 25.30 -9.85
C ALA A 89 7.14 24.13 -10.82
N LEU A 90 7.50 24.28 -12.10
CA LEU A 90 7.38 23.19 -13.08
C LEU A 90 8.31 22.01 -12.76
N SER A 91 9.54 22.30 -12.32
CA SER A 91 10.48 21.26 -11.88
C SER A 91 9.98 20.53 -10.64
N ASP A 92 9.29 21.24 -9.75
CA ASP A 92 8.68 20.63 -8.56
C ASP A 92 7.49 19.75 -8.94
N ALA A 93 6.59 20.26 -9.81
CA ALA A 93 5.46 19.50 -10.31
C ALA A 93 5.87 18.20 -11.03
N ALA A 94 7.00 18.20 -11.72
CA ALA A 94 7.51 17.02 -12.43
C ALA A 94 7.95 15.85 -11.53
N LYS A 95 8.04 16.06 -10.21
CA LYS A 95 8.37 14.99 -9.25
C LYS A 95 7.19 14.09 -8.91
N TYR A 96 5.97 14.50 -9.24
CA TYR A 96 4.75 13.80 -8.88
C TYR A 96 4.31 12.88 -10.03
N GLU A 97 4.16 11.59 -9.75
CA GLU A 97 3.78 10.59 -10.73
C GLU A 97 2.28 10.28 -10.63
N ALA A 98 1.57 10.25 -11.76
CA ALA A 98 0.13 10.01 -11.83
C ALA A 98 -0.33 8.72 -11.11
N ALA A 99 0.51 7.69 -11.12
CA ALA A 99 0.18 6.39 -10.51
C ALA A 99 -0.02 6.44 -8.99
N ASN A 100 0.56 7.44 -8.32
CA ASN A 100 0.55 7.58 -6.87
C ASN A 100 -0.63 8.40 -6.32
N TYR A 101 -1.34 9.10 -7.22
CA TYR A 101 -2.40 10.03 -6.83
C TYR A 101 -3.75 9.66 -7.44
N THR A 102 -4.83 10.17 -6.86
CA THR A 102 -6.16 10.00 -7.44
C THR A 102 -6.22 10.66 -8.81
N THR A 103 -6.96 10.04 -9.73
CA THR A 103 -7.08 10.52 -11.12
C THR A 103 -7.54 11.96 -11.16
N ASP A 104 -8.51 12.33 -10.33
CA ASP A 104 -9.08 13.69 -10.32
C ASP A 104 -8.05 14.72 -9.83
N SER A 105 -7.35 14.47 -8.73
CA SER A 105 -6.36 15.40 -8.18
C SER A 105 -5.16 15.57 -9.13
N TYR A 106 -4.68 14.48 -9.73
CA TYR A 106 -3.58 14.54 -10.68
C TYR A 106 -3.97 15.22 -11.99
N THR A 107 -5.22 15.05 -12.46
CA THR A 107 -5.72 15.73 -13.66
C THR A 107 -5.68 17.25 -13.51
N VAL A 108 -5.99 17.78 -12.31
CA VAL A 108 -5.87 19.22 -12.02
C VAL A 108 -4.42 19.67 -12.17
N LEU A 109 -3.45 18.94 -11.60
CA LEU A 109 -2.03 19.27 -11.75
C LEU A 109 -1.60 19.21 -13.22
N ALA A 110 -1.95 18.14 -13.94
CA ALA A 110 -1.59 17.96 -15.35
C ALA A 110 -2.15 19.06 -16.24
N ALA A 111 -3.40 19.49 -16.01
CA ALA A 111 -4.01 20.60 -16.72
C ALA A 111 -3.32 21.95 -16.42
N THR A 112 -2.93 22.15 -15.17
CA THR A 112 -2.25 23.38 -14.72
C THR A 112 -0.86 23.53 -15.36
N VAL A 113 -0.12 22.43 -15.51
CA VAL A 113 1.24 22.43 -16.13
C VAL A 113 1.20 22.15 -17.64
N ASN A 114 0.07 22.42 -18.30
CA ASN A 114 -0.07 22.21 -19.74
C ASN A 114 1.06 22.88 -20.52
N ALA A 115 1.72 22.11 -21.38
CA ALA A 115 2.94 22.54 -22.06
C ALA A 115 2.73 23.78 -22.94
N ASP A 116 1.60 23.86 -23.65
CA ASP A 116 1.32 24.98 -24.56
C ASP A 116 1.13 26.29 -23.78
N ASN A 117 0.37 26.24 -22.69
CA ASN A 117 0.17 27.39 -21.81
C ASN A 117 1.49 27.83 -21.13
N MET A 118 2.29 26.89 -20.67
CA MET A 118 3.58 27.20 -20.04
C MET A 118 4.58 27.79 -21.04
N ASN A 119 4.62 27.30 -22.28
CA ASN A 119 5.43 27.85 -23.34
C ASN A 119 4.99 29.25 -23.73
N ALA A 120 3.69 29.52 -23.81
CA ALA A 120 3.17 30.88 -24.07
C ALA A 120 3.62 31.84 -22.96
N LEU A 121 3.52 31.44 -21.67
CA LEU A 121 4.00 32.27 -20.57
C LEU A 121 5.51 32.51 -20.60
N LYS A 122 6.31 31.50 -20.92
CA LYS A 122 7.77 31.67 -21.10
C LYS A 122 8.16 32.53 -22.27
N THR A 123 7.30 32.64 -23.27
CA THR A 123 7.54 33.49 -24.45
C THR A 123 7.16 34.93 -24.15
N SER A 124 5.92 35.19 -23.75
CA SER A 124 5.34 36.53 -23.70
C SER A 124 4.49 36.83 -22.45
N GLY A 125 4.56 35.99 -21.41
CA GLY A 125 3.80 36.19 -20.17
C GLY A 125 4.19 37.47 -19.45
N THR A 126 3.20 38.15 -18.82
CA THR A 126 3.46 39.25 -17.88
C THR A 126 3.92 38.71 -16.54
N ALA A 127 4.50 39.60 -15.72
CA ALA A 127 4.95 39.20 -14.36
C ALA A 127 3.77 38.69 -13.51
N GLU A 128 2.60 39.29 -13.62
CA GLU A 128 1.36 38.90 -12.94
C GLU A 128 0.89 37.52 -13.42
N GLN A 129 0.83 37.27 -14.73
CA GLN A 129 0.43 35.98 -15.29
C GLN A 129 1.36 34.84 -14.85
N ILE A 130 2.66 35.11 -14.79
CA ILE A 130 3.66 34.15 -14.33
C ILE A 130 3.46 33.86 -12.85
N ALA A 131 3.25 34.91 -12.01
CA ALA A 131 2.99 34.75 -10.59
C ALA A 131 1.70 33.95 -10.31
N GLU A 132 0.62 34.21 -11.05
CA GLU A 132 -0.64 33.45 -10.99
C GLU A 132 -0.44 31.97 -11.38
N ALA A 133 0.33 31.71 -12.45
CA ALA A 133 0.65 30.35 -12.87
C ALA A 133 1.47 29.59 -11.81
N VAL A 134 2.47 30.22 -11.22
CA VAL A 134 3.27 29.67 -10.12
C VAL A 134 2.36 29.30 -8.95
N GLN A 135 1.45 30.20 -8.56
CA GLN A 135 0.53 29.93 -7.44
C GLN A 135 -0.45 28.81 -7.78
N SER A 136 -0.95 28.76 -9.02
CA SER A 136 -1.86 27.71 -9.49
C SER A 136 -1.17 26.34 -9.46
N ILE A 137 0.10 26.25 -9.90
CA ILE A 137 0.90 25.01 -9.83
C ILE A 137 1.08 24.57 -8.36
N ARG A 138 1.45 25.50 -7.47
CA ARG A 138 1.62 25.18 -6.04
C ARG A 138 0.31 24.69 -5.41
N ASN A 139 -0.80 25.35 -5.70
CA ASN A 139 -2.11 24.93 -5.21
C ASN A 139 -2.51 23.54 -5.75
N ALA A 140 -2.20 23.24 -7.02
CA ALA A 140 -2.47 21.94 -7.60
C ALA A 140 -1.60 20.83 -6.97
N ILE A 141 -0.34 21.12 -6.63
CA ILE A 141 0.54 20.21 -5.89
C ILE A 141 0.00 19.96 -4.47
N ASP A 142 -0.38 21.02 -3.76
CA ASP A 142 -0.94 20.93 -2.41
C ASP A 142 -2.29 20.18 -2.38
N GLY A 143 -3.01 20.20 -3.50
CA GLY A 143 -4.28 19.50 -3.70
C GLY A 143 -4.15 18.03 -4.13
N LEU A 144 -2.94 17.50 -4.27
CA LEU A 144 -2.74 16.09 -4.63
C LEU A 144 -3.20 15.15 -3.51
N VAL A 145 -4.00 14.16 -3.87
CA VAL A 145 -4.54 13.15 -2.94
C VAL A 145 -3.92 11.79 -3.26
N LEU A 146 -3.26 11.17 -2.31
CA LEU A 146 -2.69 9.84 -2.45
C LEU A 146 -3.78 8.81 -2.79
N ARG A 147 -3.52 7.97 -3.77
CA ARG A 147 -4.42 6.91 -4.22
C ARG A 147 -4.20 5.63 -3.40
N ALA A 148 -5.26 4.86 -3.18
CA ALA A 148 -5.19 3.51 -2.64
C ALA A 148 -4.62 2.55 -3.69
N THR A 149 -3.38 2.09 -3.52
CA THR A 149 -2.68 1.20 -4.47
C THR A 149 -2.74 -0.28 -4.08
N ASP A 150 -3.04 -0.58 -2.81
CA ASP A 150 -3.04 -1.94 -2.23
C ASP A 150 -4.44 -2.50 -1.94
N MET A 151 -5.49 -1.76 -2.33
CA MET A 151 -6.88 -2.08 -2.00
C MET A 151 -7.33 -3.44 -2.55
N ASP A 152 -7.08 -3.72 -3.83
CA ASP A 152 -7.51 -4.96 -4.46
C ASP A 152 -6.73 -6.16 -3.88
N ALA A 153 -5.43 -6.01 -3.66
CA ALA A 153 -4.61 -7.03 -3.02
C ALA A 153 -5.02 -7.34 -1.56
N TYR A 154 -5.59 -6.36 -0.86
CA TYR A 154 -6.16 -6.56 0.46
C TYR A 154 -7.50 -7.30 0.38
N ARG A 155 -8.42 -6.88 -0.50
CA ARG A 155 -9.73 -7.50 -0.70
C ARG A 155 -9.64 -8.96 -1.08
N ASP A 156 -8.70 -9.33 -1.96
CA ASP A 156 -8.48 -10.71 -2.40
C ASP A 156 -8.11 -11.66 -1.26
N LYS A 157 -7.63 -11.14 -0.14
CA LYS A 157 -7.27 -11.93 1.05
C LYS A 157 -8.40 -12.05 2.07
N ILE A 158 -9.51 -11.31 1.91
CA ILE A 158 -10.61 -11.35 2.85
C ILE A 158 -11.36 -12.66 2.72
N GLN A 159 -11.51 -13.35 3.86
CA GLN A 159 -12.40 -14.50 4.01
C GLN A 159 -13.68 -14.04 4.71
N PHE A 160 -14.72 -13.79 3.92
CA PHE A 160 -16.00 -13.36 4.47
C PHE A 160 -16.67 -14.48 5.26
N LYS A 161 -17.15 -14.17 6.46
CA LYS A 161 -17.87 -15.11 7.33
C LYS A 161 -19.35 -15.07 6.95
N SER A 162 -19.83 -16.08 6.22
CA SER A 162 -21.18 -16.14 5.67
C SER A 162 -22.24 -16.63 6.65
N GLU A 163 -21.83 -17.37 7.72
CA GLU A 163 -22.73 -18.03 8.67
C GLU A 163 -23.29 -17.03 9.70
N ALA A 164 -24.26 -16.22 9.26
CA ALA A 164 -24.87 -15.17 10.10
C ALA A 164 -25.41 -15.71 11.43
N GLY A 165 -26.00 -16.92 11.45
CA GLY A 165 -26.56 -17.55 12.64
C GLY A 165 -25.54 -17.90 13.73
N ASP A 166 -24.24 -17.90 13.40
CA ASP A 166 -23.17 -18.16 14.35
C ASP A 166 -22.77 -16.96 15.19
N TYR A 167 -23.35 -15.79 14.90
CA TYR A 167 -23.02 -14.54 15.57
C TYR A 167 -24.26 -13.80 16.04
N THR A 168 -24.10 -12.91 17.03
CA THR A 168 -25.21 -12.05 17.45
C THR A 168 -25.61 -11.11 16.29
N GLU A 169 -26.89 -10.90 16.09
CA GLU A 169 -27.44 -10.08 14.99
C GLU A 169 -26.80 -8.70 14.93
N GLU A 170 -26.64 -8.03 16.08
CA GLU A 170 -26.03 -6.71 16.18
C GLU A 170 -24.60 -6.69 15.61
N THR A 171 -23.74 -7.62 16.05
CA THR A 171 -22.33 -7.64 15.63
C THR A 171 -22.15 -8.13 14.21
N TYR A 172 -23.01 -9.03 13.74
CA TYR A 172 -22.96 -9.53 12.37
C TYR A 172 -23.47 -8.48 11.36
N THR A 173 -24.48 -7.71 11.71
CA THR A 173 -24.99 -6.63 10.87
C THR A 173 -23.91 -5.59 10.62
N GLU A 174 -23.23 -5.10 11.67
CA GLU A 174 -22.12 -4.14 11.51
C GLU A 174 -20.95 -4.73 10.69
N TYR A 175 -20.60 -6.00 10.92
CA TYR A 175 -19.56 -6.68 10.14
C TYR A 175 -19.93 -6.75 8.66
N LYS A 176 -21.18 -7.12 8.34
CA LYS A 176 -21.65 -7.21 6.96
C LYS A 176 -21.68 -5.83 6.29
N GLU A 177 -22.19 -4.81 6.97
CA GLU A 177 -22.21 -3.44 6.45
C GLU A 177 -20.80 -2.90 6.20
N ALA A 178 -19.87 -3.14 7.12
CA ALA A 178 -18.48 -2.74 6.97
C ALA A 178 -17.79 -3.46 5.80
N TYR A 179 -18.09 -4.75 5.62
CA TYR A 179 -17.63 -5.53 4.47
C TYR A 179 -18.19 -4.97 3.15
N ASP A 180 -19.50 -4.77 3.09
CA ASP A 180 -20.18 -4.26 1.90
C ASP A 180 -19.65 -2.87 1.51
N ALA A 181 -19.43 -2.00 2.48
CA ALA A 181 -18.86 -0.67 2.27
C ALA A 181 -17.42 -0.73 1.72
N LEU A 182 -16.59 -1.62 2.26
CA LEU A 182 -15.22 -1.83 1.77
C LEU A 182 -15.21 -2.39 0.34
N MET A 183 -16.11 -3.34 0.04
CA MET A 183 -16.21 -3.94 -1.30
C MET A 183 -16.85 -3.02 -2.33
N ALA A 184 -17.61 -2.01 -1.90
CA ALA A 184 -18.23 -1.02 -2.78
C ALA A 184 -17.25 0.07 -3.28
N LEU A 185 -16.08 0.22 -2.67
CA LEU A 185 -15.07 1.16 -3.17
C LEU A 185 -14.63 0.75 -4.58
N ASP A 186 -14.71 1.63 -5.57
CA ASP A 186 -14.40 1.32 -6.96
C ASP A 186 -12.96 1.67 -7.32
N SER A 187 -12.07 0.66 -7.34
CA SER A 187 -10.67 0.83 -7.73
C SER A 187 -10.48 1.21 -9.20
N SER A 188 -11.47 0.91 -10.06
CA SER A 188 -11.35 1.12 -11.52
C SER A 188 -11.32 2.58 -11.90
N THR A 189 -11.93 3.47 -11.11
CA THR A 189 -11.94 4.92 -11.33
C THR A 189 -10.57 5.57 -11.08
N GLY A 190 -9.74 4.94 -10.25
CA GLY A 190 -8.49 5.52 -9.77
C GLY A 190 -8.69 6.67 -8.77
N ASN A 191 -9.91 6.88 -8.26
CA ASN A 191 -10.26 8.02 -7.39
C ASN A 191 -10.42 7.66 -5.91
N VAL A 192 -10.31 6.37 -5.54
CA VAL A 192 -10.30 5.99 -4.13
C VAL A 192 -9.00 6.46 -3.49
N SER A 193 -9.11 7.34 -2.51
CA SER A 193 -7.96 7.83 -1.75
C SER A 193 -7.42 6.79 -0.78
N ALA A 194 -6.15 6.91 -0.42
CA ALA A 194 -5.52 6.07 0.60
C ALA A 194 -6.26 6.19 1.94
N ASP A 195 -6.65 7.40 2.34
CA ASP A 195 -7.37 7.64 3.61
C ASP A 195 -8.75 7.00 3.62
N GLU A 196 -9.51 7.10 2.52
CA GLU A 196 -10.83 6.49 2.37
C GLU A 196 -10.75 4.96 2.48
N PHE A 197 -9.78 4.36 1.78
CA PHE A 197 -9.55 2.92 1.87
C PHE A 197 -9.12 2.51 3.29
N GLN A 198 -8.19 3.22 3.92
CA GLN A 198 -7.74 2.90 5.28
C GLN A 198 -8.88 3.03 6.31
N ALA A 199 -9.76 4.01 6.15
CA ALA A 199 -10.95 4.15 7.00
C ALA A 199 -11.93 2.98 6.84
N ALA A 200 -12.24 2.59 5.59
CA ALA A 200 -13.11 1.44 5.31
C ALA A 200 -12.49 0.12 5.80
N LYS A 201 -11.19 -0.07 5.59
CA LYS A 201 -10.43 -1.22 6.09
C LYS A 201 -10.48 -1.30 7.61
N ALA A 202 -10.20 -0.21 8.31
CA ALA A 202 -10.23 -0.16 9.77
C ALA A 202 -11.62 -0.46 10.33
N ARG A 203 -12.69 0.08 9.70
CA ARG A 203 -14.08 -0.23 10.07
C ARG A 203 -14.35 -1.73 9.95
N PHE A 204 -13.96 -2.34 8.83
CA PHE A 204 -14.14 -3.77 8.60
C PHE A 204 -13.35 -4.62 9.61
N GLU A 205 -12.08 -4.32 9.83
CA GLU A 205 -11.24 -5.06 10.79
C GLU A 205 -11.77 -4.96 12.22
N ASN A 206 -12.24 -3.77 12.62
CA ASN A 206 -12.87 -3.56 13.94
C ASN A 206 -14.19 -4.33 14.07
N ALA A 207 -15.04 -4.29 13.06
CA ALA A 207 -16.30 -5.03 13.06
C ALA A 207 -16.04 -6.55 13.07
N GLN A 208 -15.04 -7.03 12.34
CA GLN A 208 -14.63 -8.44 12.36
C GLN A 208 -14.13 -8.88 13.74
N ALA A 209 -13.34 -8.04 14.39
CA ALA A 209 -12.84 -8.31 15.75
C ALA A 209 -13.94 -8.26 16.83
N ALA A 210 -14.99 -7.46 16.59
CA ALA A 210 -16.13 -7.29 17.48
C ALA A 210 -17.19 -8.39 17.35
N LEU A 211 -17.05 -9.32 16.37
CA LEU A 211 -18.00 -10.41 16.18
C LEU A 211 -18.16 -11.25 17.45
N LYS A 212 -19.39 -11.37 17.95
CA LYS A 212 -19.73 -12.18 19.12
C LYS A 212 -20.35 -13.49 18.67
N MET A 213 -19.57 -14.57 18.81
CA MET A 213 -20.04 -15.91 18.44
C MET A 213 -21.12 -16.40 19.40
N ILE A 214 -22.18 -16.95 18.84
CA ILE A 214 -23.19 -17.75 19.57
C ILE A 214 -22.69 -19.17 19.62
N LYS A 215 -22.39 -19.67 20.82
CA LYS A 215 -21.87 -21.03 21.02
C LYS A 215 -23.01 -22.05 20.88
N ALA A 216 -22.65 -23.23 20.42
CA ALA A 216 -23.53 -24.39 20.47
C ALA A 216 -23.90 -24.74 21.93
N ASP A 217 -25.03 -25.45 22.13
CA ASP A 217 -25.49 -25.94 23.43
C ASP A 217 -24.75 -27.24 23.79
N TYR A 218 -24.07 -27.24 24.93
CA TYR A 218 -23.30 -28.36 25.44
C TYR A 218 -24.04 -29.16 26.52
N THR A 219 -25.34 -28.89 26.79
CA THR A 219 -26.11 -29.55 27.84
C THR A 219 -26.02 -31.07 27.71
N LYS A 220 -26.18 -31.64 26.53
CA LYS A 220 -26.09 -33.10 26.30
C LYS A 220 -24.67 -33.63 26.59
N VAL A 221 -23.64 -32.88 26.25
CA VAL A 221 -22.24 -33.25 26.55
C VAL A 221 -22.00 -33.27 28.05
N ASP A 222 -22.49 -32.26 28.77
CA ASP A 222 -22.36 -32.16 30.22
C ASP A 222 -23.15 -33.27 30.94
N GLU A 223 -24.34 -33.62 30.44
CA GLU A 223 -25.10 -34.78 30.93
C GLU A 223 -24.39 -36.12 30.66
N ALA A 224 -23.73 -36.27 29.51
CA ALA A 224 -22.94 -37.46 29.19
C ALA A 224 -21.71 -37.57 30.10
N LEU A 225 -21.01 -36.47 30.33
CA LEU A 225 -19.85 -36.40 31.23
C LEU A 225 -20.22 -36.69 32.67
N ALA A 226 -21.41 -36.25 33.13
CA ALA A 226 -21.92 -36.56 34.49
C ALA A 226 -22.18 -38.05 34.73
N LYS A 227 -22.36 -38.84 33.65
CA LYS A 227 -22.56 -40.31 33.74
C LYS A 227 -21.26 -41.11 33.74
N VAL A 228 -20.10 -40.45 33.57
CA VAL A 228 -18.81 -41.14 33.63
C VAL A 228 -18.61 -41.73 35.03
N PRO A 229 -18.29 -43.04 35.13
CA PRO A 229 -18.05 -43.67 36.45
C PRO A 229 -16.90 -43.00 37.21
N ALA A 230 -17.11 -42.75 38.50
CA ALA A 230 -16.10 -42.10 39.34
C ALA A 230 -14.84 -42.95 39.52
N ASP A 231 -14.97 -44.27 39.50
CA ASP A 231 -13.85 -45.20 39.53
C ASP A 231 -13.71 -45.95 38.22
N LEU A 232 -12.72 -45.55 37.43
CA LEU A 232 -12.36 -46.19 36.15
C LEU A 232 -11.35 -47.34 36.33
N SER A 233 -10.79 -47.58 37.52
CA SER A 233 -9.77 -48.60 37.77
C SER A 233 -10.27 -50.02 37.60
N ILE A 234 -11.58 -50.24 37.81
CA ILE A 234 -12.25 -51.51 37.66
C ILE A 234 -12.48 -51.97 36.24
N TYR A 235 -12.32 -51.06 35.24
CA TYR A 235 -12.53 -51.37 33.83
C TYR A 235 -11.20 -51.62 33.11
N THR A 236 -11.27 -52.30 31.95
CA THR A 236 -10.09 -52.61 31.14
C THR A 236 -9.47 -51.33 30.59
N ASP A 237 -8.15 -51.29 30.48
CA ASP A 237 -7.41 -50.09 30.04
C ASP A 237 -7.77 -49.68 28.62
N ALA A 238 -8.11 -50.65 27.76
CA ALA A 238 -8.54 -50.39 26.37
C ALA A 238 -9.85 -49.59 26.30
N THR A 239 -10.89 -50.02 27.12
CA THR A 239 -12.19 -49.32 27.10
C THR A 239 -12.14 -47.99 27.83
N VAL A 240 -11.33 -47.86 28.88
CA VAL A 240 -11.06 -46.61 29.59
C VAL A 240 -10.33 -45.62 28.62
N LYS A 241 -9.41 -46.13 27.83
CA LYS A 241 -8.74 -45.27 26.79
C LYS A 241 -9.73 -44.74 25.81
N THR A 242 -10.62 -45.57 25.26
CA THR A 242 -11.67 -45.15 24.31
C THR A 242 -12.54 -44.04 24.89
N LEU A 243 -12.96 -44.18 26.18
CA LEU A 243 -13.73 -43.14 26.87
C LEU A 243 -12.94 -41.82 27.01
N LYS A 244 -11.69 -41.93 27.45
CA LYS A 244 -10.82 -40.75 27.58
C LYS A 244 -10.58 -40.04 26.23
N ASP A 245 -10.40 -40.83 25.17
CA ASP A 245 -10.22 -40.28 23.81
C ASP A 245 -11.50 -39.58 23.31
N ALA A 246 -12.70 -40.10 23.61
CA ALA A 246 -13.97 -39.46 23.31
C ALA A 246 -14.13 -38.12 24.06
N ILE A 247 -13.81 -38.12 25.35
CA ILE A 247 -13.86 -36.89 26.17
C ILE A 247 -12.86 -35.85 25.67
N ALA A 248 -11.64 -36.24 25.30
CA ALA A 248 -10.59 -35.36 24.83
C ALA A 248 -10.92 -34.69 23.46
N LYS A 249 -11.84 -35.26 22.69
CA LYS A 249 -12.30 -34.70 21.41
C LYS A 249 -13.29 -33.56 21.57
N VAL A 250 -13.86 -33.34 22.77
CA VAL A 250 -14.85 -32.30 22.99
C VAL A 250 -14.21 -30.91 22.83
N ASP A 251 -14.54 -30.22 21.74
CA ASP A 251 -14.22 -28.82 21.57
C ASP A 251 -15.38 -27.96 22.07
N ARG A 252 -15.15 -27.21 23.15
CA ARG A 252 -16.14 -26.32 23.76
C ARG A 252 -16.26 -24.96 23.15
N ASN A 253 -15.68 -24.75 21.97
CA ASN A 253 -15.70 -23.48 21.28
C ASN A 253 -16.34 -23.56 19.89
N GLN A 254 -17.28 -24.49 19.71
CA GLN A 254 -18.01 -24.64 18.47
C GLN A 254 -19.13 -23.60 18.34
N PRO A 255 -19.36 -23.02 17.15
CA PRO A 255 -20.49 -22.13 16.88
C PRO A 255 -21.81 -22.90 16.81
N LEU A 256 -22.91 -22.16 16.86
CA LEU A 256 -24.27 -22.72 16.84
C LEU A 256 -24.52 -23.62 15.61
N SER A 257 -24.00 -23.26 14.43
CA SER A 257 -24.11 -24.07 13.20
C SER A 257 -23.51 -25.47 13.33
N LYS A 258 -22.64 -25.67 14.35
CA LYS A 258 -22.01 -26.97 14.66
C LYS A 258 -22.71 -27.77 15.77
N GLN A 259 -23.96 -27.44 16.08
CA GLN A 259 -24.71 -28.14 17.13
C GLN A 259 -24.74 -29.66 16.91
N ALA A 260 -24.90 -30.12 15.67
CA ALA A 260 -24.91 -31.56 15.38
C ALA A 260 -23.56 -32.25 15.70
N GLU A 261 -22.42 -31.55 15.51
CA GLU A 261 -21.11 -32.09 15.91
C GLU A 261 -20.96 -32.13 17.43
N VAL A 262 -21.50 -31.12 18.11
CA VAL A 262 -21.50 -31.08 19.58
C VAL A 262 -22.39 -32.21 20.17
N ASP A 263 -23.56 -32.46 19.57
CA ASP A 263 -24.42 -33.58 19.95
C ASP A 263 -23.72 -34.92 19.71
N ALA A 264 -22.95 -35.09 18.64
CA ALA A 264 -22.18 -36.28 18.35
C ALA A 264 -21.05 -36.54 19.38
N TYR A 265 -20.50 -35.49 20.05
CA TYR A 265 -19.58 -35.69 21.17
C TYR A 265 -20.29 -36.38 22.36
N ALA A 266 -21.54 -35.97 22.66
CA ALA A 266 -22.33 -36.60 23.73
C ALA A 266 -22.60 -38.05 23.40
N ASP A 267 -23.02 -38.36 22.17
CA ASP A 267 -23.27 -39.75 21.73
C ASP A 267 -22.01 -40.62 21.85
N ALA A 268 -20.84 -40.10 21.38
CA ALA A 268 -19.57 -40.81 21.47
C ALA A 268 -19.16 -41.09 22.92
N ILE A 269 -19.41 -40.17 23.85
CA ILE A 269 -19.16 -40.37 25.30
C ILE A 269 -20.11 -41.44 25.87
N HIS A 270 -21.40 -41.36 25.53
CA HIS A 270 -22.39 -42.36 25.94
C HIS A 270 -22.02 -43.77 25.44
N ASP A 271 -21.67 -43.87 24.16
CA ASP A 271 -21.27 -45.16 23.60
C ASP A 271 -20.02 -45.70 24.27
N ALA A 272 -19.03 -44.86 24.56
CA ALA A 272 -17.83 -45.25 25.24
C ALA A 272 -18.12 -45.72 26.69
N ILE A 273 -19.05 -45.04 27.39
CA ILE A 273 -19.52 -45.46 28.73
C ILE A 273 -20.20 -46.83 28.65
N ASN A 274 -21.12 -47.01 27.70
CA ASN A 274 -21.88 -48.25 27.54
C ASN A 274 -20.98 -49.46 27.16
N ASN A 275 -19.85 -49.20 26.53
CA ASN A 275 -18.89 -50.20 26.13
C ASN A 275 -17.76 -50.41 27.15
N LEU A 276 -17.86 -49.86 28.37
CA LEU A 276 -16.90 -50.14 29.42
C LEU A 276 -16.94 -51.61 29.85
N VAL A 277 -15.81 -52.30 29.81
CA VAL A 277 -15.66 -53.71 30.17
C VAL A 277 -14.94 -53.82 31.51
N VAL A 278 -15.58 -54.45 32.50
CA VAL A 278 -14.97 -54.72 33.83
C VAL A 278 -13.81 -55.69 33.69
N LYS A 279 -12.67 -55.42 34.33
CA LYS A 279 -11.54 -56.34 34.41
C LYS A 279 -12.02 -57.65 35.03
N SER A 280 -11.82 -58.80 34.40
CA SER A 280 -12.03 -60.11 34.99
C SER A 280 -11.12 -60.20 36.21
N LYS A 281 -11.65 -60.59 37.40
CA LYS A 281 -10.80 -61.01 38.50
C LYS A 281 -9.95 -62.16 38.01
N SER A 282 -8.66 -61.90 37.76
CA SER A 282 -7.70 -63.00 37.64
C SER A 282 -7.78 -63.79 38.95
N ASP A 283 -8.22 -65.03 38.86
CA ASP A 283 -8.18 -65.99 39.93
C ASP A 283 -6.70 -66.09 40.36
N ASP A 284 -6.41 -65.65 41.59
CA ASP A 284 -5.09 -65.76 42.19
C ASP A 284 -4.68 -67.20 42.22
N GLY A 285 -3.55 -67.49 41.63
CA GLY A 285 -2.96 -68.78 41.45
C GLY A 285 -3.08 -69.75 42.60
N LYS A 286 -3.50 -70.95 42.29
CA LYS A 286 -3.00 -72.18 42.92
C LYS A 286 -2.39 -73.04 41.85
N ASP A 287 -1.07 -73.09 41.92
CA ASP A 287 -0.26 -74.20 41.47
C ASP A 287 -0.91 -75.53 41.90
N ASN A 288 -1.24 -76.39 40.96
CA ASN A 288 -1.24 -77.81 41.19
C ASN A 288 -0.81 -78.53 39.93
N GLN A 289 0.49 -78.87 39.89
CA GLN A 289 1.01 -79.91 39.08
C GLN A 289 0.24 -81.23 39.37
N ASN A 290 -0.40 -81.80 38.37
CA ASN A 290 -0.23 -83.23 38.25
C ASN A 290 -0.61 -83.69 36.83
N GLY A 291 0.33 -84.41 36.22
CA GLY A 291 0.25 -84.94 34.89
C GLY A 291 -0.78 -86.02 34.72
N ASN A 292 -1.22 -86.27 33.60
CA ASN A 292 -1.10 -87.57 32.91
C ASN A 292 -1.90 -87.60 31.57
N SER A 293 -1.19 -88.04 30.63
CA SER A 293 -1.54 -88.78 29.39
C SER A 293 -3.02 -89.09 29.10
N ASN A 294 -3.46 -88.95 27.98
CA ASN A 294 -3.64 -89.93 26.93
C ASN A 294 -4.88 -89.75 26.06
N ASN A 295 -4.64 -89.71 24.80
CA ASN A 295 -5.28 -90.47 23.73
C ASN A 295 -6.69 -90.14 23.26
N GLY A 296 -6.70 -89.94 21.92
CA GLY A 296 -7.71 -90.60 21.13
C GLY A 296 -8.45 -89.70 20.11
N GLN A 297 -7.90 -89.65 18.94
CA GLN A 297 -8.62 -89.98 17.68
C GLN A 297 -10.08 -89.48 17.53
N ASN A 298 -10.52 -88.83 16.54
CA ASN A 298 -10.54 -89.17 15.13
C ASN A 298 -11.59 -88.37 14.38
N ASN A 299 -11.31 -88.03 13.15
CA ASN A 299 -12.19 -88.07 11.98
C ASN A 299 -13.37 -87.12 11.97
N GLY A 300 -13.48 -86.37 10.88
CA GLY A 300 -13.48 -86.59 9.51
C GLY A 300 -14.23 -85.47 8.78
N ASN A 301 -13.63 -85.07 7.72
CA ASN A 301 -14.22 -84.96 6.38
C ASN A 301 -15.49 -84.15 6.21
N THR A 302 -15.58 -83.19 5.35
CA THR A 302 -15.59 -83.18 3.87
C THR A 302 -15.80 -81.76 3.32
N ALA A 303 -14.97 -81.32 2.45
CA ALA A 303 -15.12 -81.01 1.05
C ALA A 303 -16.23 -80.02 0.62
N GLY A 304 -15.81 -79.09 -0.21
CA GLY A 304 -16.59 -78.41 -1.20
C GLY A 304 -16.13 -76.99 -1.50
N ASN A 305 -15.18 -76.79 -2.30
CA ASN A 305 -15.07 -76.57 -3.74
C ASN A 305 -15.83 -75.31 -4.26
N GLY A 306 -15.08 -74.46 -4.95
CA GLY A 306 -15.67 -73.48 -5.85
C GLY A 306 -14.83 -72.21 -6.04
N ASN A 307 -13.75 -72.23 -6.67
CA ASN A 307 -13.25 -71.70 -7.95
C ASN A 307 -13.78 -70.32 -8.36
N GLY A 308 -12.88 -69.42 -8.72
CA GLY A 308 -13.17 -68.24 -9.46
C GLY A 308 -12.01 -67.27 -9.57
N SER A 309 -11.20 -67.50 -10.57
CA SER A 309 -10.06 -66.70 -11.04
C SER A 309 -10.38 -65.22 -11.33
N GLY A 310 -9.39 -64.39 -11.14
CA GLY A 310 -9.34 -63.07 -11.76
C GLY A 310 -8.01 -62.38 -11.49
N LYS A 311 -7.10 -62.54 -12.44
CA LYS A 311 -5.79 -61.87 -12.53
C LYS A 311 -5.92 -60.37 -12.71
N GLY A 312 -4.97 -59.63 -12.19
CA GLY A 312 -4.70 -58.26 -12.62
C GLY A 312 -3.57 -57.62 -11.85
N ASN A 313 -2.45 -57.80 -12.35
CA ASN A 313 -1.09 -57.33 -12.20
C ASN A 313 -0.94 -55.83 -12.11
N GLY A 314 0.08 -55.33 -11.39
CA GLY A 314 0.62 -54.01 -11.62
C GLY A 314 1.30 -53.33 -10.42
N THR A 315 2.53 -53.77 -10.15
CA THR A 315 3.76 -53.00 -9.80
C THR A 315 3.70 -51.83 -8.78
N SER A 316 4.43 -52.06 -7.71
CA SER A 316 5.48 -51.25 -7.05
C SER A 316 5.54 -49.77 -7.29
N ALA A 317 5.59 -49.00 -6.23
CA ALA A 317 6.77 -48.19 -5.92
C ALA A 317 6.74 -47.68 -4.46
N ASN A 318 7.83 -47.92 -3.81
CA ASN A 318 8.29 -47.41 -2.52
C ASN A 318 8.20 -45.89 -2.41
N GLY A 319 7.92 -45.41 -1.21
CA GLY A 319 8.10 -44.02 -0.85
C GLY A 319 7.68 -43.77 0.59
N ALA A 320 8.43 -44.31 1.53
CA ALA A 320 8.32 -43.89 2.93
C ALA A 320 8.82 -42.45 3.05
N VAL A 321 7.92 -41.52 3.31
CA VAL A 321 8.29 -40.21 3.83
C VAL A 321 7.92 -40.17 5.30
N LYS A 322 8.97 -40.22 6.13
CA LYS A 322 8.93 -39.81 7.51
C LYS A 322 8.64 -38.30 7.53
N THR A 323 7.51 -37.88 8.03
CA THR A 323 7.35 -36.53 8.53
C THR A 323 7.25 -36.58 10.04
N GLY A 324 8.35 -36.21 10.65
CA GLY A 324 8.41 -35.91 12.05
C GLY A 324 7.76 -34.57 12.37
N ASP A 325 7.45 -34.43 13.66
CA ASP A 325 7.26 -33.22 14.43
C ASP A 325 6.23 -32.20 13.94
N THR A 326 5.01 -32.34 14.44
CA THR A 326 4.14 -31.21 14.68
C THR A 326 4.40 -30.66 16.08
N ALA A 327 5.31 -29.69 16.16
CA ALA A 327 5.37 -28.80 17.31
C ALA A 327 4.13 -27.89 17.29
N PRO A 328 3.45 -27.68 18.42
CA PRO A 328 2.38 -26.68 18.47
C PRO A 328 3.00 -25.29 18.42
N ILE A 329 2.80 -24.58 17.32
CA ILE A 329 3.11 -23.16 17.24
C ILE A 329 2.04 -22.43 18.07
N ALA A 330 2.33 -22.25 19.35
CA ALA A 330 1.69 -21.23 20.16
C ALA A 330 2.24 -19.87 19.68
N GLY A 331 1.64 -19.35 18.62
CA GLY A 331 1.91 -18.00 18.15
C GLY A 331 1.35 -17.00 19.14
N ALA A 332 2.23 -16.48 19.99
CA ALA A 332 1.96 -15.30 20.79
C ALA A 332 1.81 -14.12 19.83
N PHE A 333 0.58 -13.76 19.48
CA PHE A 333 0.27 -12.43 18.94
C PHE A 333 0.38 -11.44 20.09
N ALA A 334 1.56 -10.85 20.21
CA ALA A 334 1.75 -9.64 21.01
C ALA A 334 0.93 -8.52 20.35
N LEU A 335 -0.17 -8.17 20.98
CA LEU A 335 -0.98 -7.00 20.67
C LEU A 335 -0.15 -5.78 21.02
N MET A 336 0.52 -5.17 20.04
CA MET A 336 1.02 -3.82 20.15
C MET A 336 -0.16 -2.87 19.87
N ILE A 337 -0.85 -2.50 20.92
CA ILE A 337 -1.75 -1.34 20.90
C ILE A 337 -0.86 -0.10 20.94
N LEU A 338 -0.50 0.41 19.77
CA LEU A 338 -0.04 1.78 19.64
C LEU A 338 -1.27 2.68 19.59
N ALA A 339 -1.60 3.24 20.75
CA ALA A 339 -2.53 4.35 20.84
C ALA A 339 -1.90 5.57 20.15
N ALA A 340 -2.14 5.71 18.84
CA ALA A 340 -1.95 6.97 18.15
C ALA A 340 -3.15 7.85 18.45
N GLY A 341 -3.05 8.62 19.53
CA GLY A 341 -3.94 9.73 19.80
C GLY A 341 -3.79 10.77 18.70
N ALA A 342 -4.70 10.74 17.73
CA ALA A 342 -4.86 11.83 16.79
C ALA A 342 -5.42 13.04 17.52
N VAL A 343 -4.53 13.94 17.93
CA VAL A 343 -4.90 15.30 18.32
C VAL A 343 -5.26 16.03 17.03
N VAL A 344 -6.54 16.06 16.72
CA VAL A 344 -7.09 16.97 15.70
C VAL A 344 -7.07 18.37 16.29
N THR A 345 -5.99 19.10 16.09
CA THR A 345 -5.95 20.55 16.31
C THR A 345 -6.66 21.23 15.14
N VAL A 346 -7.94 21.50 15.33
CA VAL A 346 -8.70 22.40 14.48
C VAL A 346 -8.16 23.81 14.70
N LEU A 347 -7.23 24.22 13.85
CA LEU A 347 -6.84 25.64 13.77
C LEU A 347 -7.96 26.41 13.04
N LYS A 348 -8.91 26.93 13.83
CA LYS A 348 -9.77 28.01 13.40
C LYS A 348 -8.90 29.25 13.13
N ARG A 349 -8.54 29.50 11.88
CA ARG A 349 -8.02 30.80 11.46
C ARG A 349 -9.18 31.79 11.47
N LYS A 350 -9.22 32.64 12.48
CA LYS A 350 -10.01 33.88 12.45
C LYS A 350 -9.46 34.77 11.35
N ARG A 351 -10.34 35.14 10.43
CA ARG A 351 -10.15 36.30 9.52
C ARG A 351 -10.30 37.58 10.37
N TYR A 352 -9.35 38.41 10.31
CA TYR A 352 -9.49 39.87 10.37
C TYR A 352 -8.82 40.45 9.14
#